data_f37c75e32cf993a0e6a436cd34396615
#
_entry.id   f37c75e32cf993a0e6a436cd34396615
#
_cell.length_a   1.000
_cell.length_b   1.000
_cell.length_c   1.000
_cell.angle_alpha   90.00
_cell.angle_beta   90.00
_cell.angle_gamma   90.00
#
_symmetry.space_group_name_H-M   'P 1'
#
loop_
_entity.id
_entity.type
_entity.pdbx_description
1 polymer ?
#
loop_
_entity_poly.entity_id
_entity_poly.type
_entity_poly.pdbx_seq_one_letter_code
_entity_poly.pdbx_strand_id
1 'polypeptide(L)'
;MCIRDSSVCVCDDNIERMLYCYKADDEYIVDPYAKAVTGCEVFGVEQENTLHLSPVKLESFNWEGDVPLHLPYNDCVFYKLNVRGFTKSRSSKVKAKGTFRGIVEKIPYLKELGITTLEFMPAYEFDEAYRFPQFIDSSEYLRYGVIKGSIYNNTVTKKAEKLNCWGYTKAFYYAPKASYSIPAEDNISEKAGKYNDYTTEFKNMVKCLHNNGIEVVMEFFFDGVKTAYILDCVRYWVREYHIDGVHLYCDEHSLNVLAADPQLADTKIITVGWNSDRGTYKHMASCNNDAQNTIRRYLKGDEDMLRPFINMAGANPYNAAVINYVASNNGFTLYDLVSYDRKHNELNGENNRDGENYNFSWNCGEEGSTRKLKVRQLRIKQIKNALVMVILSQGTPLILAGDEFMNTQQGNNNPYCIDSELSWVNWRTSNDSMQILEWTKKLIGLRKKYGILHSRESLSLSDSKSLGYPDMSYHGGNAW
;
A
#
# COMPACT_ATOMS: atom_id res chain seq x y z
N MET A 1 41.58 8.91 -11.88
CA MET A 1 40.51 9.87 -12.19
C MET A 1 40.02 10.41 -10.87
N CYS A 2 40.40 11.64 -10.54
CA CYS A 2 39.96 12.25 -9.27
C CYS A 2 38.50 12.58 -9.39
N ILE A 3 37.73 12.00 -8.51
CA ILE A 3 36.39 12.49 -8.29
C ILE A 3 36.52 13.70 -7.41
N ARG A 4 36.14 14.77 -7.90
CA ARG A 4 35.91 15.97 -7.19
C ARG A 4 34.47 16.22 -7.32
N ASP A 5 33.82 16.96 -6.66
CA ASP A 5 34.18 17.82 -5.60
C ASP A 5 32.97 17.93 -4.69
N SER A 6 33.15 17.71 -3.43
CA SER A 6 32.16 18.14 -2.45
C SER A 6 32.35 19.65 -2.29
N SER A 7 31.29 20.41 -2.53
CA SER A 7 31.23 21.81 -2.14
C SER A 7 30.62 21.88 -0.76
N VAL A 8 31.33 22.52 0.17
CA VAL A 8 30.85 22.81 1.51
C VAL A 8 30.54 24.29 1.59
N CYS A 9 29.28 24.63 1.92
CA CYS A 9 28.89 25.97 2.28
C CYS A 9 28.76 26.05 3.80
N VAL A 10 29.48 26.94 4.44
CA VAL A 10 29.32 27.26 5.87
C VAL A 10 28.46 28.49 5.97
N CYS A 11 27.28 28.36 6.58
CA CYS A 11 26.38 29.48 6.83
C CYS A 11 26.39 29.79 8.34
N ASP A 12 26.59 31.07 8.67
CA ASP A 12 26.52 31.57 10.05
C ASP A 12 25.07 31.85 10.51
N ASP A 13 24.11 31.73 9.60
CA ASP A 13 22.68 31.97 9.87
C ASP A 13 21.97 30.73 10.43
N ASN A 14 20.79 30.97 10.99
CA ASN A 14 19.94 29.88 11.52
C ASN A 14 19.48 28.93 10.41
N ILE A 15 20.15 27.80 10.26
CA ILE A 15 19.89 26.79 9.24
C ILE A 15 18.54 26.05 9.41
N GLU A 16 17.87 26.21 10.55
CA GLU A 16 16.61 25.51 10.87
C GLU A 16 15.45 25.90 9.95
N ARG A 17 15.54 27.07 9.29
CA ARG A 17 14.54 27.57 8.36
C ARG A 17 15.02 27.70 6.93
N MET A 18 16.23 27.27 6.65
CA MET A 18 16.80 27.38 5.31
C MET A 18 16.22 26.30 4.38
N LEU A 19 15.88 26.75 3.18
CA LEU A 19 15.49 25.91 2.06
C LEU A 19 16.58 25.96 0.99
N TYR A 20 16.81 24.86 0.31
CA TYR A 20 17.82 24.78 -0.74
C TYR A 20 17.34 24.01 -1.96
N CYS A 21 17.98 24.25 -3.06
CA CYS A 21 18.06 23.39 -4.24
C CYS A 21 19.48 23.53 -4.82
N TYR A 22 19.84 22.62 -5.70
CA TYR A 22 21.09 22.73 -6.44
C TYR A 22 20.86 23.55 -7.71
N LYS A 23 21.92 24.16 -8.21
CA LYS A 23 21.97 24.76 -9.54
C LYS A 23 23.13 24.13 -10.30
N ALA A 24 22.85 23.50 -11.44
CA ALA A 24 23.84 23.02 -12.37
C ALA A 24 23.60 23.68 -13.73
N ASP A 25 24.65 24.32 -14.26
CA ASP A 25 24.56 25.19 -15.43
C ASP A 25 23.49 26.27 -15.23
N ASP A 26 22.40 26.29 -15.99
CA ASP A 26 21.32 27.23 -15.84
C ASP A 26 20.02 26.58 -15.29
N GLU A 27 20.10 25.31 -14.82
CA GLU A 27 18.96 24.56 -14.34
C GLU A 27 18.99 24.38 -12.81
N TYR A 28 17.81 24.49 -12.18
CA TYR A 28 17.64 24.21 -10.75
C TYR A 28 17.28 22.73 -10.55
N ILE A 29 17.92 22.10 -9.58
CA ILE A 29 17.82 20.66 -9.30
C ILE A 29 17.33 20.46 -7.87
N VAL A 30 16.23 19.74 -7.69
CA VAL A 30 15.81 19.26 -6.37
C VAL A 30 16.72 18.11 -5.95
N ASP A 31 17.11 18.10 -4.68
CA ASP A 31 17.93 17.02 -4.15
C ASP A 31 17.18 15.67 -4.26
N PRO A 32 17.72 14.67 -4.94
CA PRO A 32 17.13 13.32 -4.97
C PRO A 32 16.99 12.68 -3.58
N TYR A 33 17.80 13.12 -2.61
CA TYR A 33 17.73 12.69 -1.22
C TYR A 33 16.92 13.65 -0.33
N ALA A 34 16.12 14.52 -0.94
CA ALA A 34 15.28 15.48 -0.23
C ALA A 34 14.33 14.74 0.74
N LYS A 35 14.39 15.11 2.00
CA LYS A 35 13.57 14.53 3.07
C LYS A 35 12.21 15.22 3.21
N ALA A 36 12.06 16.34 2.55
CA ALA A 36 10.83 17.09 2.37
C ALA A 36 10.96 17.96 1.13
N VAL A 37 9.83 18.24 0.45
CA VAL A 37 9.78 19.03 -0.78
C VAL A 37 8.64 20.03 -0.67
N THR A 38 8.92 21.31 -0.94
CA THR A 38 7.89 22.37 -0.93
C THR A 38 7.10 22.41 -2.24
N GLY A 39 5.88 22.99 -2.19
CA GLY A 39 5.05 23.18 -3.38
C GLY A 39 4.26 21.93 -3.80
N CYS A 40 4.20 20.91 -2.94
CA CYS A 40 3.47 19.66 -3.16
C CYS A 40 2.31 19.46 -2.18
N GLU A 41 1.94 20.49 -1.43
CA GLU A 41 1.00 20.40 -0.31
C GLU A 41 -0.46 20.22 -0.75
N VAL A 42 -0.79 20.56 -2.00
CA VAL A 42 -2.15 20.46 -2.54
C VAL A 42 -2.24 19.36 -3.57
N PHE A 43 -3.05 18.34 -3.29
CA PHE A 43 -3.21 17.18 -4.17
C PHE A 43 -3.91 17.54 -5.49
N GLY A 44 -3.33 17.08 -6.59
CA GLY A 44 -3.94 17.18 -7.92
C GLY A 44 -3.92 18.58 -8.54
N VAL A 45 -3.02 19.44 -8.09
CA VAL A 45 -2.83 20.79 -8.60
C VAL A 45 -1.50 20.89 -9.33
N GLU A 46 -1.55 21.30 -10.60
CA GLU A 46 -0.36 21.72 -11.34
C GLU A 46 0.05 23.12 -10.87
N GLN A 47 1.34 23.30 -10.62
CA GLN A 47 1.91 24.60 -10.27
C GLN A 47 2.90 24.99 -11.35
N GLU A 48 2.48 25.81 -12.28
CA GLU A 48 3.39 26.38 -13.27
C GLU A 48 4.39 27.32 -12.58
N ASN A 49 5.68 27.21 -12.95
CA ASN A 49 6.78 28.06 -12.47
C ASN A 49 7.06 28.02 -10.95
N THR A 50 6.73 26.94 -10.26
CA THR A 50 7.09 26.78 -8.85
C THR A 50 8.47 26.14 -8.72
N LEU A 51 9.38 26.82 -8.01
CA LEU A 51 10.63 26.23 -7.59
C LEU A 51 10.40 25.35 -6.36
N HIS A 52 10.62 24.06 -6.52
CA HIS A 52 10.55 23.12 -5.40
C HIS A 52 11.88 23.14 -4.62
N LEU A 53 11.79 23.30 -3.33
CA LEU A 53 12.92 23.42 -2.43
C LEU A 53 12.88 22.36 -1.35
N SER A 54 14.04 22.03 -0.81
CA SER A 54 14.19 21.08 0.29
C SER A 54 14.66 21.82 1.54
N PRO A 55 14.22 21.43 2.75
CA PRO A 55 14.76 21.99 3.99
C PRO A 55 16.17 21.45 4.23
N VAL A 56 17.05 22.29 4.72
CA VAL A 56 18.42 21.91 5.13
C VAL A 56 18.36 20.98 6.34
N LYS A 57 17.42 21.22 7.26
CA LYS A 57 17.22 20.43 8.47
C LYS A 57 15.75 20.18 8.71
N LEU A 58 15.38 18.95 9.09
CA LEU A 58 14.08 18.63 9.65
C LEU A 58 14.08 18.87 11.16
N GLU A 59 12.91 19.17 11.72
CA GLU A 59 12.74 19.24 13.17
C GLU A 59 12.92 17.85 13.81
N SER A 60 13.47 17.85 15.01
CA SER A 60 13.57 16.62 15.80
C SER A 60 12.18 16.18 16.26
N PHE A 61 11.89 14.88 16.14
CA PHE A 61 10.63 14.29 16.57
C PHE A 61 10.83 13.49 17.86
N ASN A 62 9.97 13.69 18.86
CA ASN A 62 9.99 12.90 20.07
C ASN A 62 9.14 11.62 19.93
N TRP A 63 9.81 10.52 19.77
CA TRP A 63 9.19 9.20 19.67
C TRP A 63 8.64 8.66 21.00
N GLU A 64 8.99 9.25 22.15
CA GLU A 64 8.53 8.83 23.49
C GLU A 64 8.80 7.34 23.78
N GLY A 65 9.91 6.81 23.24
CA GLY A 65 10.28 5.40 23.41
C GLY A 65 9.58 4.43 22.43
N ASP A 66 8.90 4.93 21.40
CA ASP A 66 8.34 4.10 20.35
C ASP A 66 9.41 3.26 19.64
N VAL A 67 9.08 2.01 19.36
CA VAL A 67 9.89 1.06 18.60
C VAL A 67 9.01 0.21 17.70
N PRO A 68 9.54 -0.31 16.58
CA PRO A 68 8.83 -1.26 15.73
C PRO A 68 8.29 -2.48 16.51
N LEU A 69 7.13 -3.00 16.09
CA LEU A 69 6.41 -4.03 16.85
C LEU A 69 6.92 -5.45 16.62
N HIS A 70 7.58 -5.71 15.49
CA HIS A 70 8.17 -7.01 15.11
C HIS A 70 7.22 -8.21 15.22
N LEU A 71 5.95 -8.06 14.83
CA LEU A 71 4.97 -9.14 14.85
C LEU A 71 5.39 -10.24 13.85
N PRO A 72 5.33 -11.54 14.21
CA PRO A 72 5.56 -12.60 13.23
C PRO A 72 4.52 -12.58 12.12
N TYR A 73 4.89 -12.87 10.88
CA TYR A 73 3.97 -12.86 9.74
C TYR A 73 2.71 -13.71 9.95
N ASN A 74 2.82 -14.87 10.58
CA ASN A 74 1.67 -15.75 10.84
C ASN A 74 0.65 -15.14 11.81
N ASP A 75 1.06 -14.19 12.66
CA ASP A 75 0.19 -13.47 13.61
C ASP A 75 -0.37 -12.18 13.01
N CYS A 76 0.10 -11.80 11.81
CA CYS A 76 -0.37 -10.62 11.11
C CYS A 76 -1.68 -10.85 10.36
N VAL A 77 -2.49 -9.79 10.31
CA VAL A 77 -3.61 -9.61 9.40
C VAL A 77 -3.40 -8.27 8.71
N PHE A 78 -3.02 -8.33 7.45
CA PHE A 78 -2.71 -7.15 6.65
C PHE A 78 -3.98 -6.47 6.15
N TYR A 79 -3.95 -5.15 6.11
CA TYR A 79 -5.01 -4.32 5.57
C TYR A 79 -4.39 -3.28 4.65
N LYS A 80 -4.59 -3.45 3.33
CA LYS A 80 -3.99 -2.60 2.31
C LYS A 80 -4.89 -1.42 1.99
N LEU A 81 -4.32 -0.21 1.98
CA LEU A 81 -5.08 1.01 1.71
C LEU A 81 -4.26 2.10 1.01
N ASN A 82 -4.96 2.97 0.28
CA ASN A 82 -4.45 4.27 -0.16
C ASN A 82 -4.80 5.32 0.89
N VAL A 83 -3.84 6.09 1.37
CA VAL A 83 -4.02 7.08 2.46
C VAL A 83 -5.16 8.04 2.14
N ARG A 84 -5.16 8.60 0.92
CA ARG A 84 -6.19 9.55 0.49
C ARG A 84 -7.54 8.85 0.31
N GLY A 85 -7.59 7.81 -0.50
CA GLY A 85 -8.83 7.11 -0.84
C GLY A 85 -9.55 6.52 0.37
N PHE A 86 -8.82 6.11 1.40
CA PHE A 86 -9.40 5.48 2.59
C PHE A 86 -10.35 6.39 3.37
N THR A 87 -10.02 7.67 3.49
CA THR A 87 -10.81 8.59 4.32
C THR A 87 -11.38 9.79 3.59
N LYS A 88 -11.12 9.98 2.29
CA LYS A 88 -11.49 11.18 1.52
C LYS A 88 -13.00 11.35 1.37
N SER A 89 -13.75 10.26 1.21
CA SER A 89 -15.20 10.31 1.12
C SER A 89 -15.83 10.97 2.35
N ARG A 90 -16.88 11.76 2.13
CA ARG A 90 -17.69 12.33 3.22
C ARG A 90 -18.28 11.28 4.14
N SER A 91 -18.53 10.08 3.61
CA SER A 91 -19.07 8.95 4.37
C SER A 91 -18.10 8.43 5.44
N SER A 92 -16.81 8.74 5.36
CA SER A 92 -15.79 8.34 6.35
C SER A 92 -16.04 8.97 7.73
N LYS A 93 -16.70 10.12 7.79
CA LYS A 93 -17.01 10.92 9.00
C LYS A 93 -15.78 11.38 9.80
N VAL A 94 -14.57 11.27 9.24
CA VAL A 94 -13.37 11.83 9.86
C VAL A 94 -13.25 13.32 9.59
N LYS A 95 -12.54 14.05 10.45
CA LYS A 95 -12.28 15.47 10.28
C LYS A 95 -11.21 15.71 9.23
N ALA A 96 -10.09 15.03 9.37
CA ALA A 96 -8.92 15.15 8.50
C ALA A 96 -8.99 14.18 7.30
N LYS A 97 -9.89 14.44 6.36
CA LYS A 97 -10.17 13.56 5.23
C LYS A 97 -9.02 13.45 4.24
N GLY A 98 -8.59 12.23 3.93
CA GLY A 98 -7.56 11.94 2.92
C GLY A 98 -6.15 12.25 3.39
N THR A 99 -5.90 12.26 4.70
CA THR A 99 -4.61 12.60 5.31
C THR A 99 -4.13 11.51 6.28
N PHE A 100 -2.85 11.57 6.68
CA PHE A 100 -2.27 10.71 7.71
C PHE A 100 -3.05 10.80 9.04
N ARG A 101 -3.47 12.00 9.42
CA ARG A 101 -4.31 12.20 10.62
C ARG A 101 -5.69 11.55 10.48
N GLY A 102 -6.24 11.50 9.25
CA GLY A 102 -7.47 10.77 8.97
C GLY A 102 -7.35 9.27 9.21
N ILE A 103 -6.16 8.69 9.01
CA ILE A 103 -5.87 7.29 9.36
C ILE A 103 -5.92 7.12 10.89
N VAL A 104 -5.32 8.04 11.65
CA VAL A 104 -5.34 8.00 13.13
C VAL A 104 -6.78 8.00 13.65
N GLU A 105 -7.68 8.80 13.06
CA GLU A 105 -9.11 8.81 13.44
C GLU A 105 -9.82 7.47 13.18
N LYS A 106 -9.25 6.60 12.33
CA LYS A 106 -9.79 5.26 12.01
C LYS A 106 -9.18 4.12 12.85
N ILE A 107 -8.21 4.38 13.70
CA ILE A 107 -7.58 3.34 14.55
C ILE A 107 -8.61 2.54 15.36
N PRO A 108 -9.64 3.14 15.99
CA PRO A 108 -10.64 2.35 16.73
C PRO A 108 -11.36 1.31 15.86
N TYR A 109 -11.71 1.68 14.62
CA TYR A 109 -12.31 0.78 13.64
C TYR A 109 -11.37 -0.37 13.25
N LEU A 110 -10.10 -0.05 12.95
CA LEU A 110 -9.09 -1.04 12.57
C LEU A 110 -8.83 -2.06 13.69
N LYS A 111 -8.79 -1.59 14.94
CA LYS A 111 -8.68 -2.46 16.13
C LYS A 111 -9.89 -3.36 16.30
N GLU A 112 -11.09 -2.81 16.15
CA GLU A 112 -12.34 -3.56 16.25
C GLU A 112 -12.44 -4.63 15.15
N LEU A 113 -11.99 -4.32 13.94
CA LEU A 113 -11.88 -5.28 12.83
C LEU A 113 -10.87 -6.39 13.14
N GLY A 114 -9.83 -6.08 13.92
CA GLY A 114 -8.80 -7.01 14.32
C GLY A 114 -7.54 -6.96 13.47
N ILE A 115 -7.33 -5.87 12.72
CA ILE A 115 -6.13 -5.63 11.91
C ILE A 115 -4.90 -5.47 12.81
N THR A 116 -3.78 -5.99 12.35
CA THR A 116 -2.49 -5.89 13.04
C THR A 116 -1.44 -5.15 12.22
N THR A 117 -1.61 -5.04 10.92
CA THR A 117 -0.61 -4.44 10.02
C THR A 117 -1.32 -3.66 8.92
N LEU A 118 -1.02 -2.36 8.80
CA LEU A 118 -1.45 -1.55 7.67
C LEU A 118 -0.38 -1.58 6.58
N GLU A 119 -0.80 -1.90 5.36
CA GLU A 119 0.01 -1.75 4.15
C GLU A 119 -0.45 -0.52 3.40
N PHE A 120 0.37 0.52 3.41
CA PHE A 120 0.11 1.74 2.66
C PHE A 120 0.60 1.61 1.22
N MET A 121 -0.28 1.87 0.26
CA MET A 121 0.14 2.22 -1.09
C MET A 121 1.10 3.41 -1.03
N PRO A 122 1.90 3.71 -2.08
CA PRO A 122 2.91 4.74 -2.03
C PRO A 122 2.47 6.00 -1.29
N ALA A 123 3.18 6.32 -0.19
CA ALA A 123 2.94 7.49 0.63
C ALA A 123 4.19 8.39 0.76
N TYR A 124 5.21 8.13 -0.06
CA TYR A 124 6.31 9.05 -0.34
C TYR A 124 5.89 10.12 -1.36
N GLU A 125 6.69 11.17 -1.56
CA GLU A 125 6.34 12.28 -2.45
C GLU A 125 6.48 11.90 -3.92
N PHE A 126 5.42 11.34 -4.49
CA PHE A 126 5.26 11.09 -5.92
C PHE A 126 4.53 12.23 -6.62
N ASP A 127 4.74 12.35 -7.93
CA ASP A 127 4.08 13.35 -8.74
C ASP A 127 2.70 12.86 -9.22
N GLU A 128 1.66 13.27 -8.52
CA GLU A 128 0.29 12.94 -8.90
C GLU A 128 -0.30 13.83 -10.00
N ALA A 129 0.34 14.97 -10.28
CA ALA A 129 -0.19 15.98 -11.21
C ALA A 129 0.75 16.28 -12.38
N TYR A 130 1.75 15.41 -12.59
CA TYR A 130 2.79 15.59 -13.63
C TYR A 130 3.53 16.93 -13.53
N ARG A 131 3.78 17.39 -12.30
CA ARG A 131 4.52 18.63 -11.99
C ARG A 131 6.00 18.55 -12.35
N PHE A 132 6.54 17.32 -12.41
CA PHE A 132 7.94 17.03 -12.66
C PHE A 132 8.11 16.34 -14.02
N PRO A 133 8.17 17.10 -15.14
CA PRO A 133 8.30 16.52 -16.48
C PRO A 133 9.46 15.56 -16.64
N GLN A 134 10.56 15.78 -15.91
CA GLN A 134 11.74 14.92 -15.90
C GLN A 134 11.46 13.50 -15.34
N PHE A 135 10.36 13.29 -14.61
CA PHE A 135 9.92 11.96 -14.19
C PHE A 135 9.33 11.14 -15.34
N ILE A 136 8.99 11.79 -16.45
CA ILE A 136 8.37 11.16 -17.61
C ILE A 136 9.44 10.53 -18.52
N ASP A 137 10.66 11.07 -18.55
CA ASP A 137 11.76 10.54 -19.36
C ASP A 137 12.72 9.70 -18.51
N SER A 138 12.80 8.41 -18.84
CA SER A 138 13.32 7.36 -17.96
C SER A 138 14.84 7.24 -17.85
N SER A 139 15.62 7.88 -18.72
CA SER A 139 17.04 7.56 -18.85
C SER A 139 18.02 8.43 -18.04
N GLU A 140 17.63 9.63 -17.63
CA GLU A 140 18.53 10.60 -16.99
C GLU A 140 18.23 10.90 -15.51
N TYR A 141 17.11 10.43 -15.00
CA TYR A 141 16.56 10.85 -13.71
C TYR A 141 17.47 10.63 -12.49
N LEU A 142 18.28 9.60 -12.52
CA LEU A 142 19.21 9.31 -11.41
C LEU A 142 20.50 10.12 -11.48
N ARG A 143 20.67 10.94 -12.50
CA ARG A 143 21.81 11.85 -12.54
C ARG A 143 21.48 13.17 -11.83
N TYR A 144 20.34 13.77 -12.10
CA TYR A 144 19.97 15.08 -11.54
C TYR A 144 18.47 15.31 -11.74
N GLY A 145 17.71 15.56 -10.67
CA GLY A 145 16.32 15.99 -10.78
C GLY A 145 16.27 17.45 -11.24
N VAL A 146 16.19 17.67 -12.53
CA VAL A 146 16.23 19.04 -13.09
C VAL A 146 14.83 19.61 -13.17
N ILE A 147 14.59 20.76 -12.53
CA ILE A 147 13.36 21.52 -12.65
C ILE A 147 13.63 22.77 -13.45
N LYS A 148 12.98 22.90 -14.62
CA LYS A 148 12.92 24.17 -15.34
C LYS A 148 11.89 25.07 -14.71
N GLY A 149 12.31 26.08 -13.98
CA GLY A 149 11.41 27.05 -13.35
C GLY A 149 12.05 28.41 -13.16
N SER A 150 11.28 29.45 -13.37
CA SER A 150 11.64 30.83 -13.11
C SER A 150 11.22 31.23 -11.70
N ILE A 151 12.07 31.99 -10.99
CA ILE A 151 11.83 32.48 -9.61
C ILE A 151 10.82 33.65 -9.62
N TYR A 152 9.63 33.50 -10.17
CA TYR A 152 8.65 34.61 -10.16
C TYR A 152 7.34 34.23 -9.48
N ASN A 153 6.91 35.11 -8.60
CA ASN A 153 5.85 35.00 -7.58
C ASN A 153 4.40 34.96 -8.09
N ASN A 154 4.10 34.52 -9.29
CA ASN A 154 2.71 34.35 -9.71
C ASN A 154 2.45 32.87 -10.04
N THR A 155 2.18 32.10 -9.03
CA THR A 155 1.72 30.72 -9.18
C THR A 155 0.30 30.69 -9.72
N VAL A 156 0.14 30.35 -10.99
CA VAL A 156 -1.17 29.98 -11.53
C VAL A 156 -1.41 28.52 -11.17
N THR A 157 -2.34 28.27 -10.26
CA THR A 157 -2.75 26.91 -9.91
C THR A 157 -3.84 26.46 -10.88
N LYS A 158 -3.59 25.39 -11.60
CA LYS A 158 -4.55 24.72 -12.48
C LYS A 158 -4.79 23.30 -11.98
N LYS A 159 -6.04 22.84 -12.00
CA LYS A 159 -6.34 21.43 -11.73
C LYS A 159 -5.74 20.58 -12.84
N ALA A 160 -4.99 19.54 -12.48
CA ALA A 160 -4.40 18.62 -13.44
C ALA A 160 -5.49 17.92 -14.29
N GLU A 161 -5.23 17.76 -15.58
CA GLU A 161 -6.16 17.10 -16.51
C GLU A 161 -6.23 15.60 -16.26
N LYS A 162 -5.10 14.97 -15.94
CA LYS A 162 -4.99 13.56 -15.56
C LYS A 162 -4.17 13.46 -14.29
N LEU A 163 -4.55 12.55 -13.39
CA LEU A 163 -3.88 12.32 -12.12
C LEU A 163 -3.22 10.95 -12.09
N ASN A 164 -2.24 10.80 -11.21
CA ASN A 164 -1.75 9.52 -10.72
C ASN A 164 -2.03 9.45 -9.21
N CYS A 165 -3.10 8.73 -8.84
CA CYS A 165 -3.52 8.65 -7.43
C CYS A 165 -2.83 7.53 -6.65
N TRP A 166 -2.14 6.60 -7.33
CA TRP A 166 -1.53 5.44 -6.69
C TRP A 166 -0.04 5.60 -6.37
N GLY A 167 0.68 6.42 -7.14
CA GLY A 167 2.08 6.73 -6.87
C GLY A 167 3.09 5.68 -7.34
N TYR A 168 2.70 4.71 -8.18
CA TYR A 168 3.65 3.77 -8.79
C TYR A 168 4.38 4.45 -9.97
N THR A 169 5.20 5.42 -9.62
CA THR A 169 6.02 6.21 -10.52
C THR A 169 7.27 6.68 -9.80
N LYS A 170 8.17 7.32 -10.52
CA LYS A 170 9.35 7.97 -9.94
C LYS A 170 8.95 9.07 -8.97
N ALA A 171 9.76 9.28 -7.94
CA ALA A 171 9.38 10.10 -6.79
C ALA A 171 10.58 10.64 -6.02
N PHE A 172 10.34 11.55 -5.10
CA PHE A 172 11.26 11.89 -4.03
C PHE A 172 11.06 10.88 -2.88
N TYR A 173 11.74 9.75 -3.01
CA TYR A 173 11.50 8.57 -2.17
C TYR A 173 11.82 8.77 -0.69
N TYR A 174 12.61 9.78 -0.30
CA TYR A 174 12.94 10.07 1.10
C TYR A 174 11.92 10.97 1.80
N ALA A 175 11.03 11.62 1.05
CA ALA A 175 10.04 12.54 1.60
C ALA A 175 8.67 11.87 1.71
N PRO A 176 7.95 11.96 2.82
CA PRO A 176 6.54 11.62 2.89
C PRO A 176 5.71 12.51 1.95
N LYS A 177 4.54 12.05 1.53
CA LYS A 177 3.67 12.82 0.64
C LYS A 177 3.06 14.03 1.34
N ALA A 178 3.49 15.22 0.94
CA ALA A 178 3.06 16.48 1.55
C ALA A 178 1.54 16.68 1.49
N SER A 179 0.91 16.35 0.37
CA SER A 179 -0.54 16.49 0.18
C SER A 179 -1.40 15.49 0.95
N TYR A 180 -0.78 14.56 1.68
CA TYR A 180 -1.45 13.66 2.63
C TYR A 180 -1.44 14.19 4.07
N SER A 181 -1.01 15.43 4.28
CA SER A 181 -1.11 16.15 5.54
C SER A 181 -2.26 17.15 5.54
N ILE A 182 -2.59 17.67 6.72
CA ILE A 182 -3.56 18.76 6.83
C ILE A 182 -2.89 20.05 6.35
N PRO A 183 -3.48 20.77 5.38
CA PRO A 183 -2.97 22.07 5.00
C PRO A 183 -2.90 23.01 6.22
N ALA A 184 -1.78 23.70 6.38
CA ALA A 184 -1.69 24.73 7.40
C ALA A 184 -2.73 25.83 7.14
N GLU A 185 -3.50 26.23 8.17
CA GLU A 185 -4.45 27.33 8.07
C GLU A 185 -3.73 28.61 7.62
N ASP A 186 -4.40 29.37 6.74
CA ASP A 186 -3.87 30.51 5.98
C ASP A 186 -3.26 31.63 6.81
N ASN A 187 -2.02 31.49 7.25
CA ASN A 187 -1.19 32.63 7.62
C ASN A 187 -0.05 32.80 6.61
N ILE A 188 -0.31 33.59 5.61
CA ILE A 188 0.54 33.84 4.43
C ILE A 188 1.94 34.35 4.79
N SER A 189 2.15 34.91 5.99
CA SER A 189 3.43 35.46 6.44
C SER A 189 4.41 34.46 7.07
N GLU A 190 4.00 33.22 7.33
CA GLU A 190 4.83 32.22 8.01
C GLU A 190 5.14 30.99 7.16
N LYS A 191 4.97 31.04 5.83
CA LYS A 191 5.11 29.89 4.91
C LYS A 191 6.51 29.26 4.87
N ALA A 192 7.54 29.96 5.31
CA ALA A 192 8.92 29.48 5.27
C ALA A 192 9.30 28.45 6.35
N GLY A 193 8.36 28.03 7.20
CA GLY A 193 8.66 27.08 8.27
C GLY A 193 7.74 25.86 8.37
N LYS A 194 6.79 25.67 7.42
CA LYS A 194 5.72 24.67 7.56
C LYS A 194 5.91 23.33 6.85
N TYR A 195 6.99 23.14 6.11
CA TYR A 195 7.31 21.85 5.45
C TYR A 195 7.57 20.70 6.45
N ASN A 196 7.86 21.01 7.70
CA ASN A 196 8.03 19.99 8.74
C ASN A 196 6.71 19.35 9.21
N ASP A 197 5.58 20.01 9.00
CA ASP A 197 4.29 19.56 9.49
C ASP A 197 3.91 18.17 8.94
N TYR A 198 4.14 17.90 7.65
CA TYR A 198 3.75 16.62 7.07
C TYR A 198 4.70 15.46 7.42
N THR A 199 5.99 15.73 7.65
CA THR A 199 6.92 14.72 8.14
C THR A 199 6.60 14.34 9.57
N THR A 200 6.29 15.33 10.39
CA THR A 200 5.82 15.16 11.77
C THR A 200 4.46 14.47 11.82
N GLU A 201 3.53 14.80 10.92
CA GLU A 201 2.21 14.16 10.87
C GLU A 201 2.33 12.68 10.52
N PHE A 202 3.21 12.31 9.58
CA PHE A 202 3.50 10.90 9.29
C PHE A 202 4.07 10.17 10.51
N LYS A 203 5.07 10.72 11.18
CA LYS A 203 5.66 10.15 12.41
C LYS A 203 4.63 9.97 13.53
N ASN A 204 3.76 10.96 13.72
CA ASN A 204 2.66 10.88 14.68
C ASN A 204 1.68 9.75 14.33
N MET A 205 1.37 9.56 13.04
CA MET A 205 0.53 8.44 12.60
C MET A 205 1.16 7.10 12.95
N VAL A 206 2.45 6.90 12.64
CA VAL A 206 3.17 5.65 12.98
C VAL A 206 3.15 5.42 14.49
N LYS A 207 3.56 6.41 15.29
CA LYS A 207 3.52 6.32 16.76
C LYS A 207 2.14 5.97 17.29
N CYS A 208 1.07 6.58 16.76
CA CYS A 208 -0.30 6.27 17.16
C CYS A 208 -0.71 4.84 16.79
N LEU A 209 -0.31 4.34 15.63
CA LEU A 209 -0.57 2.96 15.19
C LEU A 209 0.16 1.96 16.10
N HIS A 210 1.46 2.16 16.36
CA HIS A 210 2.25 1.31 17.25
C HIS A 210 1.68 1.26 18.66
N ASN A 211 1.29 2.40 19.24
CA ASN A 211 0.62 2.47 20.56
C ASN A 211 -0.71 1.69 20.59
N ASN A 212 -1.25 1.34 19.45
CA ASN A 212 -2.45 0.53 19.32
C ASN A 212 -2.19 -0.90 18.81
N GLY A 213 -0.92 -1.31 18.73
CA GLY A 213 -0.50 -2.64 18.31
C GLY A 213 -0.69 -2.90 16.82
N ILE A 214 -0.58 -1.86 15.99
CA ILE A 214 -0.73 -1.95 14.54
C ILE A 214 0.60 -1.54 13.88
N GLU A 215 1.20 -2.46 13.13
CA GLU A 215 2.40 -2.23 12.33
C GLU A 215 2.11 -1.38 11.09
N VAL A 216 3.17 -0.74 10.60
CA VAL A 216 3.17 0.07 9.38
C VAL A 216 4.11 -0.52 8.34
N VAL A 217 3.55 -0.92 7.21
CA VAL A 217 4.27 -1.34 6.00
C VAL A 217 3.97 -0.35 4.89
N MET A 218 4.97 0.04 4.10
CA MET A 218 4.80 0.96 2.98
C MET A 218 5.28 0.36 1.68
N GLU A 219 4.52 0.56 0.60
CA GLU A 219 4.92 0.16 -0.74
C GLU A 219 5.89 1.16 -1.35
N PHE A 220 6.92 0.64 -2.02
CA PHE A 220 7.88 1.41 -2.82
C PHE A 220 7.99 0.85 -4.23
N PHE A 221 7.87 1.73 -5.20
CA PHE A 221 8.05 1.41 -6.61
C PHE A 221 9.36 2.03 -7.11
N PHE A 222 10.42 1.23 -7.15
CA PHE A 222 11.75 1.65 -7.58
C PHE A 222 12.04 1.16 -9.01
N ASP A 223 11.60 1.93 -10.00
CA ASP A 223 11.88 1.62 -11.40
C ASP A 223 13.17 2.30 -11.87
N GLY A 224 14.15 1.49 -12.27
CA GLY A 224 15.45 1.96 -12.74
C GLY A 224 16.32 2.65 -11.68
N VAL A 225 16.01 2.45 -10.39
CA VAL A 225 16.74 3.05 -9.25
C VAL A 225 17.94 2.19 -8.87
N LYS A 226 19.09 2.80 -8.55
CA LYS A 226 20.30 2.07 -8.16
C LYS A 226 20.14 1.38 -6.80
N THR A 227 20.65 0.17 -6.68
CA THR A 227 20.61 -0.65 -5.44
C THR A 227 21.09 0.11 -4.20
N ALA A 228 22.20 0.86 -4.30
CA ALA A 228 22.72 1.63 -3.17
C ALA A 228 21.73 2.69 -2.68
N TYR A 229 21.04 3.38 -3.60
CA TYR A 229 20.02 4.36 -3.26
C TYR A 229 18.80 3.71 -2.62
N ILE A 230 18.35 2.55 -3.15
CA ILE A 230 17.23 1.78 -2.59
C ILE A 230 17.55 1.35 -1.16
N LEU A 231 18.74 0.78 -0.94
CA LEU A 231 19.18 0.33 0.37
C LEU A 231 19.20 1.47 1.39
N ASP A 232 19.81 2.60 1.03
CA ASP A 232 19.88 3.77 1.91
C ASP A 232 18.48 4.36 2.18
N CYS A 233 17.60 4.36 1.18
CA CYS A 233 16.23 4.84 1.32
C CYS A 233 15.44 3.95 2.31
N VAL A 234 15.47 2.63 2.15
CA VAL A 234 14.75 1.70 3.05
C VAL A 234 15.28 1.81 4.49
N ARG A 235 16.61 1.82 4.66
CA ARG A 235 17.23 2.04 5.99
C ARG A 235 16.81 3.37 6.63
N TYR A 236 16.71 4.42 5.80
CA TYR A 236 16.26 5.74 6.26
C TYR A 236 14.83 5.69 6.79
N TRP A 237 13.89 5.09 6.05
CA TRP A 237 12.51 4.99 6.48
C TRP A 237 12.33 4.14 7.74
N VAL A 238 13.03 3.02 7.84
CA VAL A 238 13.00 2.17 9.05
C VAL A 238 13.53 2.93 10.26
N ARG A 239 14.64 3.65 10.11
CA ARG A 239 15.30 4.35 11.23
C ARG A 239 14.61 5.67 11.59
N GLU A 240 14.16 6.45 10.59
CA GLU A 240 13.64 7.79 10.79
C GLU A 240 12.13 7.81 11.02
N TYR A 241 11.41 6.91 10.38
CA TYR A 241 9.95 6.85 10.45
C TYR A 241 9.42 5.63 11.20
N HIS A 242 10.28 4.77 11.72
CA HIS A 242 9.96 3.56 12.48
C HIS A 242 8.97 2.63 11.76
N ILE A 243 8.97 2.60 10.43
CA ILE A 243 8.10 1.66 9.72
C ILE A 243 8.56 0.21 9.96
N ASP A 244 7.62 -0.72 10.15
CA ASP A 244 7.89 -2.13 10.46
C ASP A 244 8.25 -2.93 9.22
N GLY A 245 7.95 -2.41 8.03
CA GLY A 245 8.28 -3.10 6.80
C GLY A 245 8.06 -2.30 5.53
N VAL A 246 8.49 -2.92 4.45
CA VAL A 246 8.39 -2.39 3.09
C VAL A 246 7.86 -3.45 2.13
N HIS A 247 7.01 -3.05 1.18
CA HIS A 247 6.64 -3.87 0.05
C HIS A 247 7.31 -3.28 -1.21
N LEU A 248 8.21 -4.03 -1.82
CA LEU A 248 9.15 -3.53 -2.82
C LEU A 248 8.83 -4.02 -4.22
N TYR A 249 8.73 -3.06 -5.14
CA TYR A 249 8.78 -3.28 -6.58
C TYR A 249 10.13 -2.76 -7.08
N CYS A 250 11.11 -3.62 -7.19
CA CYS A 250 12.46 -3.32 -7.67
C CYS A 250 13.09 -4.56 -8.33
N ASP A 251 14.29 -4.39 -8.84
CA ASP A 251 15.03 -5.50 -9.47
C ASP A 251 15.47 -6.54 -8.44
N GLU A 252 15.71 -7.76 -8.94
CA GLU A 252 16.05 -8.92 -8.14
C GLU A 252 17.40 -8.78 -7.40
N HIS A 253 18.37 -8.09 -8.00
CA HIS A 253 19.67 -7.84 -7.37
C HIS A 253 19.51 -6.97 -6.12
N SER A 254 18.73 -5.91 -6.22
CA SER A 254 18.41 -5.02 -5.10
C SER A 254 17.69 -5.77 -3.97
N LEU A 255 16.73 -6.64 -4.29
CA LEU A 255 16.05 -7.48 -3.30
C LEU A 255 17.02 -8.39 -2.54
N ASN A 256 17.98 -9.04 -3.23
CA ASN A 256 18.97 -9.89 -2.59
C ASN A 256 19.88 -9.11 -1.63
N VAL A 257 20.27 -7.90 -1.99
CA VAL A 257 21.08 -7.02 -1.14
C VAL A 257 20.30 -6.62 0.12
N LEU A 258 19.04 -6.22 -0.04
CA LEU A 258 18.17 -5.84 1.08
C LEU A 258 17.88 -7.03 2.02
N ALA A 259 17.62 -8.22 1.47
CA ALA A 259 17.39 -9.42 2.26
C ALA A 259 18.58 -9.84 3.11
N ALA A 260 19.79 -9.57 2.65
CA ALA A 260 21.03 -9.88 3.37
C ALA A 260 21.52 -8.77 4.30
N ASP A 261 20.83 -7.64 4.36
CA ASP A 261 21.26 -6.48 5.14
C ASP A 261 21.01 -6.66 6.64
N PRO A 262 22.06 -6.61 7.49
CA PRO A 262 21.90 -6.80 8.93
C PRO A 262 21.06 -5.72 9.62
N GLN A 263 20.97 -4.50 9.06
CA GLN A 263 20.14 -3.42 9.63
C GLN A 263 18.67 -3.62 9.34
N LEU A 264 18.32 -4.48 8.39
CA LEU A 264 16.95 -4.79 7.99
C LEU A 264 16.50 -6.19 8.44
N ALA A 265 17.31 -6.89 9.26
CA ALA A 265 17.05 -8.28 9.67
C ALA A 265 15.70 -8.48 10.39
N ASP A 266 15.22 -7.44 11.08
CA ASP A 266 13.92 -7.44 11.78
C ASP A 266 12.83 -6.65 11.03
N THR A 267 13.14 -6.11 9.84
CA THR A 267 12.21 -5.35 9.00
C THR A 267 11.50 -6.27 8.04
N LYS A 268 10.17 -6.24 8.00
CA LYS A 268 9.40 -6.99 7.00
C LYS A 268 9.72 -6.50 5.58
N ILE A 269 10.17 -7.40 4.71
CA ILE A 269 10.41 -7.11 3.30
C ILE A 269 9.48 -8.00 2.46
N ILE A 270 8.53 -7.35 1.78
CA ILE A 270 7.52 -8.01 0.96
C ILE A 270 7.84 -7.73 -0.50
N THR A 271 7.68 -8.74 -1.35
CA THR A 271 7.88 -8.62 -2.79
C THR A 271 6.96 -9.55 -3.56
N VAL A 272 6.89 -9.40 -4.87
CA VAL A 272 6.22 -10.35 -5.75
C VAL A 272 7.24 -11.37 -6.24
N GLY A 273 6.96 -12.67 -6.02
CA GLY A 273 7.76 -13.76 -6.61
C GLY A 273 9.12 -13.97 -5.96
N TRP A 274 9.26 -13.78 -4.63
CA TRP A 274 10.49 -14.19 -3.94
C TRP A 274 10.73 -15.70 -4.09
N ASN A 275 11.90 -16.06 -4.62
CA ASN A 275 12.29 -17.46 -4.75
C ASN A 275 12.98 -17.95 -3.48
N SER A 276 12.36 -18.92 -2.81
CA SER A 276 12.81 -19.53 -1.57
C SER A 276 14.13 -20.34 -1.67
N ASP A 277 14.60 -20.63 -2.88
CA ASP A 277 15.86 -21.39 -3.08
C ASP A 277 17.12 -20.60 -2.66
N ARG A 278 16.96 -19.32 -2.34
CA ARG A 278 18.05 -18.37 -2.03
C ARG A 278 18.44 -18.27 -0.56
N GLY A 279 17.86 -19.09 0.30
CA GLY A 279 18.15 -19.08 1.72
C GLY A 279 16.91 -18.82 2.59
N THR A 280 17.10 -18.94 3.90
CA THR A 280 16.05 -18.74 4.89
C THR A 280 16.11 -17.32 5.43
N TYR A 281 15.16 -16.50 5.00
CA TYR A 281 15.01 -15.13 5.47
C TYR A 281 13.63 -14.93 6.08
N LYS A 282 13.53 -15.06 7.40
CA LYS A 282 12.24 -15.00 8.12
C LYS A 282 11.52 -13.66 8.04
N HIS A 283 12.24 -12.60 7.70
CA HIS A 283 11.68 -11.26 7.49
C HIS A 283 11.20 -11.03 6.05
N MET A 284 11.48 -11.97 5.14
CA MET A 284 10.98 -11.91 3.76
C MET A 284 9.60 -12.51 3.62
N ALA A 285 8.79 -11.92 2.74
CA ALA A 285 7.52 -12.49 2.32
C ALA A 285 7.28 -12.31 0.83
N SER A 286 6.54 -13.25 0.23
CA SER A 286 6.09 -13.16 -1.15
C SER A 286 4.58 -12.94 -1.22
N CYS A 287 4.14 -11.93 -1.98
CA CYS A 287 2.76 -11.81 -2.40
C CYS A 287 2.40 -12.96 -3.34
N ASN A 288 1.36 -13.70 -2.98
CA ASN A 288 0.98 -14.92 -3.67
C ASN A 288 -0.09 -14.65 -4.74
N ASN A 289 0.35 -14.20 -5.92
CA ASN A 289 -0.55 -13.96 -7.06
C ASN A 289 -1.26 -15.25 -7.53
N ASP A 290 -0.61 -16.40 -7.38
CA ASP A 290 -1.21 -17.70 -7.72
C ASP A 290 -2.34 -18.05 -6.75
N ALA A 291 -2.22 -17.67 -5.47
CA ALA A 291 -3.32 -17.81 -4.51
C ALA A 291 -4.54 -16.97 -4.92
N GLN A 292 -4.33 -15.73 -5.34
CA GLN A 292 -5.41 -14.87 -5.83
C GLN A 292 -6.18 -15.54 -6.96
N ASN A 293 -5.48 -16.02 -7.97
CA ASN A 293 -6.09 -16.68 -9.14
C ASN A 293 -6.75 -18.01 -8.75
N THR A 294 -6.11 -18.78 -7.89
CA THR A 294 -6.64 -20.06 -7.42
C THR A 294 -7.93 -19.87 -6.63
N ILE A 295 -7.98 -18.92 -5.71
CA ILE A 295 -9.17 -18.61 -4.92
C ILE A 295 -10.31 -18.17 -5.85
N ARG A 296 -10.05 -17.24 -6.77
CA ARG A 296 -11.06 -16.71 -7.71
C ARG A 296 -11.63 -17.80 -8.61
N ARG A 297 -10.79 -18.63 -9.18
CA ARG A 297 -11.21 -19.74 -10.06
C ARG A 297 -11.98 -20.81 -9.29
N TYR A 298 -11.51 -21.18 -8.10
CA TYR A 298 -12.22 -22.11 -7.23
C TYR A 298 -13.60 -21.57 -6.80
N LEU A 299 -13.67 -20.28 -6.44
CA LEU A 299 -14.90 -19.59 -6.05
C LEU A 299 -15.92 -19.53 -7.20
N LYS A 300 -15.43 -19.33 -8.42
CA LYS A 300 -16.23 -19.32 -9.65
C LYS A 300 -16.75 -20.71 -10.02
N GLY A 301 -16.08 -21.78 -9.58
CA GLY A 301 -16.41 -23.17 -9.88
C GLY A 301 -15.74 -23.72 -11.14
N ASP A 302 -14.57 -23.18 -11.51
CA ASP A 302 -13.75 -23.73 -12.58
C ASP A 302 -13.33 -25.16 -12.24
N GLU A 303 -13.26 -26.02 -13.25
CA GLU A 303 -12.86 -27.43 -13.11
C GLU A 303 -11.42 -27.55 -12.58
N ASP A 304 -11.13 -28.66 -11.90
CA ASP A 304 -9.80 -29.06 -11.37
C ASP A 304 -9.16 -28.08 -10.38
N MET A 305 -9.91 -27.14 -9.80
CA MET A 305 -9.37 -26.15 -8.86
C MET A 305 -9.32 -26.60 -7.40
N LEU A 306 -9.91 -27.74 -7.05
CA LEU A 306 -9.93 -28.23 -5.67
C LEU A 306 -8.51 -28.49 -5.15
N ARG A 307 -7.68 -29.24 -5.88
CA ARG A 307 -6.32 -29.58 -5.46
C ARG A 307 -5.38 -28.37 -5.38
N PRO A 308 -5.34 -27.48 -6.39
CA PRO A 308 -4.63 -26.20 -6.28
C PRO A 308 -5.04 -25.38 -5.06
N PHE A 309 -6.36 -25.29 -4.77
CA PHE A 309 -6.85 -24.56 -3.60
C PHE A 309 -6.37 -25.20 -2.28
N ILE A 310 -6.45 -26.52 -2.13
CA ILE A 310 -6.00 -27.22 -0.91
C ILE A 310 -4.51 -27.02 -0.68
N ASN A 311 -3.71 -27.16 -1.72
CA ASN A 311 -2.27 -26.94 -1.64
C ASN A 311 -1.95 -25.51 -1.20
N MET A 312 -2.63 -24.52 -1.77
CA MET A 312 -2.49 -23.11 -1.39
C MET A 312 -2.94 -22.89 0.06
N ALA A 313 -4.11 -23.43 0.44
CA ALA A 313 -4.69 -23.21 1.77
C ALA A 313 -3.83 -23.80 2.90
N GLY A 314 -3.08 -24.85 2.64
CA GLY A 314 -2.15 -25.47 3.60
C GLY A 314 -0.73 -24.92 3.56
N ALA A 315 -0.39 -24.07 2.59
CA ALA A 315 0.99 -23.63 2.36
C ALA A 315 1.41 -22.50 3.32
N ASN A 316 2.51 -22.72 4.03
CA ASN A 316 3.27 -21.69 4.75
C ASN A 316 4.75 -22.09 4.76
N PRO A 317 5.53 -21.76 3.71
CA PRO A 317 6.92 -22.17 3.56
C PRO A 317 7.79 -21.67 4.72
N TYR A 318 8.73 -22.52 5.13
CA TYR A 318 9.62 -22.24 6.27
C TYR A 318 10.60 -21.07 6.01
N ASN A 319 11.02 -20.90 4.76
CA ASN A 319 12.12 -20.00 4.37
C ASN A 319 11.69 -18.56 4.07
N ALA A 320 10.42 -18.32 3.76
CA ALA A 320 9.84 -16.98 3.65
C ALA A 320 8.33 -17.09 3.84
N ALA A 321 7.71 -16.04 4.36
CA ALA A 321 6.26 -15.99 4.51
C ALA A 321 5.56 -15.86 3.15
N VAL A 322 4.29 -16.24 3.10
CA VAL A 322 3.41 -16.00 1.95
C VAL A 322 2.24 -15.11 2.38
N ILE A 323 1.92 -14.12 1.57
CA ILE A 323 0.77 -13.24 1.77
C ILE A 323 -0.32 -13.62 0.78
N ASN A 324 -1.45 -14.09 1.32
CA ASN A 324 -2.60 -14.54 0.56
C ASN A 324 -3.67 -13.44 0.50
N TYR A 325 -4.21 -13.20 -0.68
CA TYR A 325 -5.28 -12.23 -0.89
C TYR A 325 -6.17 -12.66 -2.06
N VAL A 326 -7.37 -12.10 -2.16
CA VAL A 326 -8.32 -12.34 -3.26
C VAL A 326 -8.55 -11.09 -4.09
N ALA A 327 -8.40 -9.92 -3.50
CA ALA A 327 -8.49 -8.63 -4.15
C ALA A 327 -7.30 -7.74 -3.77
N SER A 328 -6.89 -6.86 -4.68
CA SER A 328 -5.86 -5.85 -4.47
C SER A 328 -6.26 -4.57 -5.21
N ASN A 329 -5.49 -3.50 -5.05
CA ASN A 329 -5.73 -2.24 -5.77
C ASN A 329 -5.70 -2.39 -7.30
N ASN A 330 -4.89 -3.32 -7.82
CA ASN A 330 -4.86 -3.66 -9.24
C ASN A 330 -5.77 -4.87 -9.48
N GLY A 331 -6.99 -4.62 -9.89
CA GLY A 331 -8.04 -5.63 -10.09
C GLY A 331 -9.38 -5.21 -9.48
N PHE A 332 -10.35 -6.09 -9.54
CA PHE A 332 -11.65 -5.86 -8.91
C PHE A 332 -11.56 -5.88 -7.38
N THR A 333 -12.35 -5.01 -6.72
CA THR A 333 -12.70 -5.20 -5.31
C THR A 333 -13.42 -6.54 -5.12
N LEU A 334 -13.48 -7.04 -3.89
CA LEU A 334 -14.16 -8.31 -3.63
C LEU A 334 -15.65 -8.28 -4.00
N TYR A 335 -16.32 -7.14 -3.84
CA TYR A 335 -17.71 -6.99 -4.30
C TYR A 335 -17.82 -6.95 -5.82
N ASP A 336 -16.92 -6.24 -6.51
CA ASP A 336 -16.93 -6.15 -7.96
C ASP A 336 -16.57 -7.51 -8.60
N LEU A 337 -15.71 -8.31 -7.97
CA LEU A 337 -15.35 -9.67 -8.38
C LEU A 337 -16.58 -10.59 -8.53
N VAL A 338 -17.60 -10.40 -7.71
CA VAL A 338 -18.83 -11.18 -7.74
C VAL A 338 -20.01 -10.43 -8.39
N SER A 339 -19.73 -9.28 -9.00
CA SER A 339 -20.74 -8.39 -9.58
C SER A 339 -20.51 -8.04 -11.05
N TYR A 340 -19.30 -8.24 -11.56
CA TYR A 340 -18.93 -7.88 -12.92
C TYR A 340 -18.17 -9.00 -13.61
N ASP A 341 -18.57 -9.33 -14.84
CA ASP A 341 -17.80 -10.23 -15.70
C ASP A 341 -16.75 -9.49 -16.52
N ARG A 342 -16.97 -8.19 -16.75
CA ARG A 342 -16.08 -7.35 -17.56
C ARG A 342 -15.68 -6.10 -16.79
N LYS A 343 -14.47 -5.59 -17.09
CA LYS A 343 -14.01 -4.32 -16.54
C LYS A 343 -14.72 -3.12 -17.17
N HIS A 344 -14.89 -2.07 -16.40
CA HIS A 344 -15.52 -0.80 -16.76
C HIS A 344 -14.58 0.36 -16.43
N ASN A 345 -13.48 0.49 -17.20
CA ASN A 345 -12.44 1.49 -17.01
C ASN A 345 -12.61 2.71 -17.92
N GLU A 346 -13.79 2.92 -18.51
CA GLU A 346 -14.05 3.99 -19.49
C GLU A 346 -13.71 5.37 -18.92
N LEU A 347 -13.94 5.60 -17.62
CA LEU A 347 -13.66 6.86 -16.94
C LEU A 347 -12.16 7.16 -16.81
N ASN A 348 -11.28 6.18 -17.01
CA ASN A 348 -9.83 6.38 -16.99
C ASN A 348 -9.32 7.10 -18.27
N GLY A 349 -10.16 7.23 -19.30
CA GLY A 349 -9.81 7.90 -20.55
C GLY A 349 -8.91 7.09 -21.48
N GLU A 350 -8.78 5.77 -21.26
CA GLU A 350 -7.92 4.86 -22.03
C GLU A 350 -8.72 3.86 -22.90
N ASN A 351 -9.97 4.19 -23.18
CA ASN A 351 -10.87 3.35 -23.98
C ASN A 351 -11.00 1.91 -23.45
N ASN A 352 -10.99 1.75 -22.11
CA ASN A 352 -11.09 0.46 -21.42
C ASN A 352 -9.96 -0.54 -21.80
N ARG A 353 -8.78 -0.04 -22.22
CA ARG A 353 -7.60 -0.88 -22.57
C ARG A 353 -6.73 -1.20 -21.38
N ASP A 354 -6.72 -0.32 -20.38
CA ASP A 354 -5.94 -0.40 -19.16
C ASP A 354 -6.52 -1.43 -18.17
N GLY A 355 -5.71 -1.81 -17.19
CA GLY A 355 -6.08 -2.80 -16.17
C GLY A 355 -6.15 -4.24 -16.68
N GLU A 356 -6.33 -5.18 -15.75
CA GLU A 356 -6.34 -6.61 -16.03
C GLU A 356 -7.55 -7.04 -16.87
N ASN A 357 -7.32 -7.88 -17.88
CA ASN A 357 -8.38 -8.43 -18.72
C ASN A 357 -8.97 -9.73 -18.16
N TYR A 358 -8.16 -10.52 -17.44
CA TYR A 358 -8.53 -11.83 -16.90
C TYR A 358 -8.72 -11.76 -15.39
N ASN A 359 -9.88 -11.24 -14.96
CA ASN A 359 -10.16 -11.07 -13.53
C ASN A 359 -10.63 -12.36 -12.84
N PHE A 360 -10.97 -13.42 -13.59
CA PHE A 360 -11.59 -14.63 -13.06
C PHE A 360 -12.83 -14.34 -12.21
N SER A 361 -13.57 -13.31 -12.59
CA SER A 361 -14.78 -12.85 -11.91
C SER A 361 -16.04 -13.59 -12.39
N TRP A 362 -17.12 -13.42 -11.63
CA TRP A 362 -18.42 -13.93 -11.98
C TRP A 362 -19.51 -12.99 -11.45
N ASN A 363 -20.36 -12.44 -12.33
CA ASN A 363 -21.41 -11.49 -11.95
C ASN A 363 -22.58 -12.10 -11.15
N CYS A 364 -22.55 -13.41 -10.89
CA CYS A 364 -23.61 -14.16 -10.21
C CYS A 364 -24.98 -14.09 -10.92
N GLY A 365 -24.98 -13.85 -12.24
CA GLY A 365 -26.17 -13.86 -13.09
C GLY A 365 -26.75 -12.48 -13.41
N GLU A 366 -26.11 -11.39 -13.00
CA GLU A 366 -26.48 -10.02 -13.37
C GLU A 366 -25.28 -9.07 -13.28
N GLU A 367 -25.01 -8.34 -14.34
CA GLU A 367 -23.89 -7.39 -14.37
C GLU A 367 -24.17 -6.14 -13.54
N GLY A 368 -23.23 -5.76 -12.67
CA GLY A 368 -23.33 -4.56 -11.86
C GLY A 368 -24.32 -4.64 -10.70
N SER A 369 -24.83 -3.49 -10.28
CA SER A 369 -25.76 -3.39 -9.15
C SER A 369 -27.11 -4.04 -9.44
N THR A 370 -27.71 -4.74 -8.48
CA THR A 370 -28.99 -5.44 -8.66
C THR A 370 -29.91 -5.32 -7.45
N ARG A 371 -31.23 -5.36 -7.72
CA ARG A 371 -32.27 -5.46 -6.69
C ARG A 371 -32.79 -6.90 -6.54
N LYS A 372 -32.39 -7.84 -7.39
CA LYS A 372 -32.83 -9.24 -7.35
C LYS A 372 -32.27 -9.93 -6.11
N LEU A 373 -33.17 -10.29 -5.17
CA LEU A 373 -32.80 -10.86 -3.88
C LEU A 373 -31.93 -12.13 -4.03
N LYS A 374 -32.26 -13.03 -4.96
CA LYS A 374 -31.48 -14.27 -5.19
C LYS A 374 -30.04 -13.99 -5.59
N VAL A 375 -29.82 -13.01 -6.50
CA VAL A 375 -28.47 -12.62 -6.94
C VAL A 375 -27.70 -11.98 -5.79
N ARG A 376 -28.30 -11.06 -5.04
CA ARG A 376 -27.68 -10.44 -3.88
C ARG A 376 -27.27 -11.47 -2.81
N GLN A 377 -28.16 -12.43 -2.50
CA GLN A 377 -27.84 -13.50 -1.54
C GLN A 377 -26.69 -14.38 -2.03
N LEU A 378 -26.65 -14.68 -3.33
CA LEU A 378 -25.55 -15.44 -3.93
C LEU A 378 -24.22 -14.68 -3.82
N ARG A 379 -24.21 -13.38 -4.15
CA ARG A 379 -23.02 -12.52 -4.00
C ARG A 379 -22.51 -12.47 -2.56
N ILE A 380 -23.41 -12.28 -1.59
CA ILE A 380 -23.07 -12.32 -0.17
C ILE A 380 -22.44 -13.66 0.22
N LYS A 381 -22.99 -14.78 -0.27
CA LYS A 381 -22.42 -16.11 -0.04
C LYS A 381 -21.01 -16.23 -0.61
N GLN A 382 -20.80 -15.77 -1.85
CA GLN A 382 -19.49 -15.83 -2.50
C GLN A 382 -18.43 -14.95 -1.81
N ILE A 383 -18.80 -13.74 -1.38
CA ILE A 383 -17.93 -12.86 -0.60
C ILE A 383 -17.52 -13.54 0.73
N LYS A 384 -18.48 -14.14 1.44
CA LYS A 384 -18.20 -14.88 2.68
C LYS A 384 -17.27 -16.06 2.44
N ASN A 385 -17.44 -16.80 1.36
CA ASN A 385 -16.56 -17.91 1.00
C ASN A 385 -15.15 -17.42 0.68
N ALA A 386 -15.01 -16.33 -0.09
CA ALA A 386 -13.71 -15.74 -0.40
C ALA A 386 -12.95 -15.30 0.87
N LEU A 387 -13.63 -14.63 1.80
CA LEU A 387 -13.05 -14.21 3.08
C LEU A 387 -12.62 -15.41 3.94
N VAL A 388 -13.39 -16.50 3.95
CA VAL A 388 -12.98 -17.76 4.60
C VAL A 388 -11.70 -18.30 3.98
N MET A 389 -11.64 -18.37 2.65
CA MET A 389 -10.50 -18.91 1.91
C MET A 389 -9.22 -18.11 2.15
N VAL A 390 -9.31 -16.79 2.29
CA VAL A 390 -8.15 -15.93 2.58
C VAL A 390 -7.78 -15.97 4.06
N ILE A 391 -8.73 -15.74 4.95
CA ILE A 391 -8.44 -15.50 6.37
C ILE A 391 -8.11 -16.80 7.12
N LEU A 392 -8.71 -17.93 6.75
CA LEU A 392 -8.49 -19.20 7.46
C LEU A 392 -7.45 -20.11 6.80
N SER A 393 -6.92 -19.76 5.64
CA SER A 393 -5.76 -20.45 5.03
C SER A 393 -4.49 -20.16 5.82
N GLN A 394 -3.50 -21.06 5.68
CA GLN A 394 -2.15 -20.81 6.18
C GLN A 394 -1.53 -19.59 5.47
N GLY A 395 -0.37 -19.15 5.92
CA GLY A 395 0.23 -17.91 5.47
C GLY A 395 -0.42 -16.68 6.11
N THR A 396 -0.18 -15.51 5.58
CA THR A 396 -0.62 -14.22 6.11
C THR A 396 -1.76 -13.67 5.25
N PRO A 397 -2.95 -13.43 5.81
CA PRO A 397 -4.05 -12.85 5.05
C PRO A 397 -3.87 -11.36 4.83
N LEU A 398 -4.22 -10.89 3.61
CA LEU A 398 -4.31 -9.48 3.27
C LEU A 398 -5.73 -9.17 2.78
N ILE A 399 -6.32 -8.11 3.32
CA ILE A 399 -7.65 -7.58 2.97
C ILE A 399 -7.45 -6.21 2.34
N LEU A 400 -8.05 -5.98 1.17
CA LEU A 400 -8.12 -4.65 0.56
C LEU A 400 -9.15 -3.80 1.32
N ALA A 401 -8.81 -2.56 1.64
CA ALA A 401 -9.69 -1.66 2.40
C ALA A 401 -11.06 -1.49 1.76
N GLY A 402 -12.10 -1.83 2.52
CA GLY A 402 -13.49 -1.79 2.10
C GLY A 402 -14.07 -3.13 1.65
N ASP A 403 -13.26 -4.16 1.38
CA ASP A 403 -13.76 -5.48 1.00
C ASP A 403 -14.60 -6.12 2.12
N GLU A 404 -14.29 -5.82 3.36
CA GLU A 404 -14.99 -6.29 4.54
C GLU A 404 -16.41 -5.71 4.71
N PHE A 405 -16.78 -4.71 3.91
CA PHE A 405 -18.14 -4.16 3.90
C PHE A 405 -18.66 -3.85 2.48
N MET A 406 -18.18 -4.60 1.48
CA MET A 406 -18.69 -4.57 0.10
C MET A 406 -18.44 -3.25 -0.63
N ASN A 407 -17.27 -2.64 -0.47
CA ASN A 407 -16.89 -1.47 -1.26
C ASN A 407 -16.85 -1.82 -2.75
N THR A 408 -17.29 -0.90 -3.61
CA THR A 408 -17.35 -1.08 -5.06
C THR A 408 -16.68 0.08 -5.78
N GLN A 409 -15.95 -0.24 -6.82
CA GLN A 409 -15.43 0.70 -7.82
C GLN A 409 -16.23 0.62 -9.13
N GLN A 410 -17.47 0.07 -9.04
CA GLN A 410 -18.42 -0.03 -10.14
C GLN A 410 -17.86 -0.75 -11.38
N GLY A 411 -17.02 -1.76 -11.13
CA GLY A 411 -16.39 -2.54 -12.20
C GLY A 411 -15.15 -1.87 -12.81
N ASN A 412 -14.70 -0.73 -12.29
CA ASN A 412 -13.38 -0.20 -12.63
C ASN A 412 -12.31 -0.96 -11.85
N ASN A 413 -11.50 -1.74 -12.56
CA ASN A 413 -10.46 -2.55 -11.96
C ASN A 413 -9.07 -1.90 -11.96
N ASN A 414 -8.97 -0.61 -12.34
CA ASN A 414 -7.71 0.14 -12.41
C ASN A 414 -7.91 1.66 -12.17
N PRO A 415 -8.57 2.11 -11.09
CA PRO A 415 -8.90 3.52 -10.90
C PRO A 415 -7.69 4.39 -10.47
N TYR A 416 -6.51 4.14 -11.03
CA TYR A 416 -5.25 4.78 -10.66
C TYR A 416 -5.25 6.30 -10.88
N CYS A 417 -6.08 6.80 -11.81
CA CYS A 417 -6.15 8.21 -12.19
C CYS A 417 -7.45 8.90 -11.72
N ILE A 418 -8.26 8.22 -10.93
CA ILE A 418 -9.56 8.73 -10.50
C ILE A 418 -9.51 9.17 -9.04
N ASP A 419 -9.67 10.48 -8.78
CA ASP A 419 -9.79 11.03 -7.43
C ASP A 419 -11.24 11.44 -7.15
N SER A 420 -12.12 10.46 -6.97
CA SER A 420 -13.55 10.67 -6.74
C SER A 420 -14.17 9.55 -5.90
N GLU A 421 -15.47 9.67 -5.61
CA GLU A 421 -16.25 8.64 -4.90
C GLU A 421 -16.21 7.25 -5.56
N LEU A 422 -15.76 7.15 -6.82
CA LEU A 422 -15.56 5.87 -7.50
C LEU A 422 -14.37 5.09 -6.91
N SER A 423 -13.26 5.79 -6.64
CA SER A 423 -12.01 5.19 -6.14
C SER A 423 -11.86 5.27 -4.63
N TRP A 424 -12.61 6.17 -3.97
CA TRP A 424 -12.55 6.30 -2.52
C TRP A 424 -13.39 5.22 -1.83
N VAL A 425 -12.96 4.82 -0.65
CA VAL A 425 -13.72 3.89 0.19
C VAL A 425 -15.04 4.52 0.63
N ASN A 426 -16.14 3.87 0.27
CA ASN A 426 -17.47 4.32 0.64
C ASN A 426 -17.90 3.68 1.97
N TRP A 427 -17.86 4.45 3.04
CA TRP A 427 -18.17 4.03 4.41
C TRP A 427 -19.66 3.92 4.73
N ARG A 428 -20.53 4.08 3.73
CA ARG A 428 -21.97 3.88 3.93
C ARG A 428 -22.24 2.39 4.06
N THR A 429 -22.90 2.02 5.14
CA THR A 429 -23.26 0.62 5.42
C THR A 429 -24.71 0.34 5.07
N SER A 430 -24.96 -0.86 4.63
CA SER A 430 -26.28 -1.49 4.43
C SER A 430 -26.39 -2.73 5.31
N ASN A 431 -27.57 -3.33 5.42
CA ASN A 431 -27.73 -4.59 6.14
C ASN A 431 -26.82 -5.70 5.56
N ASP A 432 -26.66 -5.74 4.23
CA ASP A 432 -25.80 -6.72 3.57
C ASP A 432 -24.32 -6.48 3.91
N SER A 433 -23.87 -5.22 3.84
CA SER A 433 -22.47 -4.88 4.15
C SER A 433 -22.13 -5.08 5.62
N MET A 434 -23.04 -4.76 6.53
CA MET A 434 -22.87 -5.03 7.96
C MET A 434 -22.75 -6.53 8.25
N GLN A 435 -23.50 -7.37 7.52
CA GLN A 435 -23.39 -8.82 7.65
C GLN A 435 -22.01 -9.34 7.23
N ILE A 436 -21.38 -8.74 6.20
CA ILE A 436 -20.04 -9.10 5.77
C ILE A 436 -19.00 -8.59 6.77
N LEU A 437 -19.15 -7.37 7.28
CA LEU A 437 -18.26 -6.82 8.30
C LEU A 437 -18.20 -7.69 9.55
N GLU A 438 -19.36 -8.07 10.10
CA GLU A 438 -19.43 -8.94 11.27
C GLU A 438 -18.88 -10.36 10.98
N TRP A 439 -19.05 -10.84 9.77
CA TRP A 439 -18.46 -12.10 9.32
C TRP A 439 -16.92 -12.01 9.30
N THR A 440 -16.37 -10.94 8.74
CA THR A 440 -14.92 -10.70 8.68
C THR A 440 -14.31 -10.63 10.08
N LYS A 441 -14.92 -9.88 11.01
CA LYS A 441 -14.48 -9.81 12.42
C LYS A 441 -14.46 -11.21 13.08
N LYS A 442 -15.51 -12.02 12.83
CA LYS A 442 -15.56 -13.40 13.34
C LYS A 442 -14.43 -14.26 12.79
N LEU A 443 -14.14 -14.19 11.50
CA LEU A 443 -13.06 -14.96 10.87
C LEU A 443 -11.70 -14.58 11.43
N ILE A 444 -11.41 -13.29 11.56
CA ILE A 444 -10.16 -12.81 12.17
C ILE A 444 -10.06 -13.26 13.63
N GLY A 445 -11.17 -13.18 14.38
CA GLY A 445 -11.23 -13.67 15.75
C GLY A 445 -10.99 -15.19 15.87
N LEU A 446 -11.55 -15.98 14.95
CA LEU A 446 -11.29 -17.43 14.89
C LEU A 446 -9.82 -17.72 14.57
N ARG A 447 -9.24 -17.02 13.57
CA ARG A 447 -7.83 -17.18 13.24
C ARG A 447 -6.95 -16.90 14.46
N LYS A 448 -7.15 -15.78 15.15
CA LYS A 448 -6.38 -15.44 16.36
C LYS A 448 -6.55 -16.44 17.49
N LYS A 449 -7.75 -17.04 17.61
CA LYS A 449 -8.06 -17.99 18.70
C LYS A 449 -7.41 -19.36 18.49
N TYR A 450 -7.29 -19.83 17.26
CA TYR A 450 -6.88 -21.19 16.95
C TYR A 450 -5.56 -21.23 16.21
N GLY A 451 -4.46 -21.61 16.89
CA GLY A 451 -3.09 -21.63 16.34
C GLY A 451 -2.92 -22.49 15.10
N ILE A 452 -3.77 -23.51 14.90
CA ILE A 452 -3.75 -24.34 13.68
C ILE A 452 -4.08 -23.51 12.41
N LEU A 453 -4.80 -22.40 12.53
CA LEU A 453 -5.16 -21.52 11.41
C LEU A 453 -4.07 -20.52 11.04
N HIS A 454 -3.01 -20.41 11.85
CA HIS A 454 -1.85 -19.54 11.61
C HIS A 454 -0.55 -20.21 12.06
N SER A 455 -0.41 -21.50 11.71
CA SER A 455 0.80 -22.27 12.00
C SER A 455 2.03 -21.65 11.33
N ARG A 456 3.20 -21.84 11.95
CA ARG A 456 4.49 -21.43 11.39
C ARG A 456 4.99 -22.37 10.29
N GLU A 457 4.33 -23.50 10.12
CA GLU A 457 4.67 -24.54 9.15
C GLU A 457 3.50 -24.84 8.24
N SER A 458 3.79 -25.31 7.03
CA SER A 458 2.76 -25.83 6.12
C SER A 458 2.03 -27.02 6.73
N LEU A 459 0.72 -27.11 6.47
CA LEU A 459 -0.06 -28.28 6.85
C LEU A 459 0.17 -29.43 5.86
N SER A 460 0.33 -30.63 6.37
CA SER A 460 0.52 -31.84 5.59
C SER A 460 -0.80 -32.58 5.33
N LEU A 461 -0.97 -33.07 4.11
CA LEU A 461 -2.05 -34.01 3.74
C LEU A 461 -1.74 -35.46 4.17
N SER A 462 -0.55 -35.72 4.70
CA SER A 462 -0.15 -37.00 5.24
C SER A 462 0.01 -36.92 6.76
N ASP A 463 -0.12 -38.03 7.46
CA ASP A 463 0.15 -38.11 8.90
C ASP A 463 1.67 -38.05 9.18
N SER A 464 2.24 -36.86 9.01
CA SER A 464 3.67 -36.60 9.22
C SER A 464 4.10 -36.68 10.69
N LYS A 465 3.13 -36.56 11.61
CA LYS A 465 3.38 -36.53 13.06
C LYS A 465 3.00 -37.84 13.77
N SER A 466 2.59 -38.86 13.00
CA SER A 466 2.16 -40.15 13.52
C SER A 466 1.06 -40.08 14.58
N LEU A 467 0.08 -39.21 14.35
CA LEU A 467 -1.06 -38.97 15.23
C LEU A 467 -2.29 -39.82 14.87
N GLY A 468 -2.24 -40.58 13.77
CA GLY A 468 -3.35 -41.34 13.23
C GLY A 468 -4.24 -40.58 12.24
N TYR A 469 -3.92 -39.29 11.98
CA TYR A 469 -4.61 -38.43 11.01
C TYR A 469 -3.69 -37.35 10.48
N PRO A 470 -3.93 -36.84 9.25
CA PRO A 470 -3.14 -35.74 8.69
C PRO A 470 -3.50 -34.40 9.35
N ASP A 471 -2.60 -33.41 9.24
CA ASP A 471 -2.88 -32.04 9.71
C ASP A 471 -4.08 -31.42 8.97
N MET A 472 -4.27 -31.80 7.70
CA MET A 472 -5.37 -31.34 6.85
C MET A 472 -5.87 -32.48 5.98
N SER A 473 -7.19 -32.61 5.85
CA SER A 473 -7.81 -33.54 4.92
C SER A 473 -8.99 -32.88 4.19
N TYR A 474 -9.34 -33.41 3.04
CA TYR A 474 -10.53 -32.98 2.30
C TYR A 474 -11.37 -34.20 1.95
N HIS A 475 -12.69 -34.00 1.97
CA HIS A 475 -13.66 -35.07 1.76
C HIS A 475 -14.67 -34.61 0.71
N GLY A 476 -14.93 -35.47 -0.27
CA GLY A 476 -16.00 -35.29 -1.25
C GLY A 476 -17.38 -35.61 -0.62
N GLY A 477 -18.44 -35.17 -1.29
CA GLY A 477 -19.82 -35.53 -0.91
C GLY A 477 -20.15 -37.02 -1.06
N ASN A 478 -19.37 -37.74 -1.86
CA ASN A 478 -19.46 -39.20 -2.02
C ASN A 478 -18.29 -39.81 -1.26
N ALA A 479 -18.61 -40.70 -0.31
CA ALA A 479 -17.59 -41.60 0.24
C ALA A 479 -17.00 -42.43 -0.90
N TRP A 480 -15.72 -42.69 -0.88
CA TRP A 480 -14.96 -43.49 -1.86
C TRP A 480 -15.64 -44.83 -2.11
#